data_8c531893a32a54e52dbc4281f863ff8a
#
_entry.id   8c531893a32a54e52dbc4281f863ff8a
#
_cell.length_a   1.000
_cell.length_b   1.000
_cell.length_c   1.000
_cell.angle_alpha   90.00
_cell.angle_beta   90.00
_cell.angle_gamma   90.00
#
_symmetry.space_group_name_H-M   'P 1'
#
loop_
_entity.id
_entity.type
_entity.pdbx_description
1 polymer ?
#
loop_
_entity_poly.entity_id
_entity_poly.type
_entity_poly.pdbx_seq_one_letter_code
_entity_poly.pdbx_strand_id
1 'polypeptide(L)'
;VALAAALSASLLAGCGGGEGGSDSVTLKIGDNWGATHPMAAALDTVFKPQIEEQTGGAVKVEVYHDGLLGDEAALWQGVRDGSVDFTVVGTPMNQEFPMMLISDWPFLYRDLDHAKNVWTGEVADEVSAAFNEKFPEVEMLSWGPNSARTFTSNKPLTCVDDFAGQKFRMPNNPIHIGIVEDLGASAQVISLGELFTALETGTVDGQDNGMVTVVAQSFQEVQKYLYETNHIVATLEIIGNKDAMSKLTEEQQQIVRDAAKATAEQAWEDYIASVDTDRETIEAAGVTVTQMTEAERAKMIEKIQPTLNELLAANDWAPALIEKIEAVQ
;
A
#
# COMPACT_ATOMS: atom_id res chain seq x y z
N VAL A 1 -34.23 -16.07 78.91
CA VAL A 1 -34.24 -14.64 78.49
C VAL A 1 -34.33 -14.66 76.96
N ALA A 2 -35.54 -14.37 76.48
CA ALA A 2 -35.89 -14.33 75.05
C ALA A 2 -35.68 -12.90 74.54
N LEU A 3 -35.11 -12.74 73.38
CA LEU A 3 -35.12 -11.48 72.63
C LEU A 3 -35.62 -11.74 71.20
N ALA A 4 -36.74 -11.11 70.90
CA ALA A 4 -37.39 -11.17 69.63
C ALA A 4 -36.66 -10.25 68.61
N ALA A 5 -36.39 -10.72 67.40
CA ALA A 5 -35.89 -9.95 66.29
C ALA A 5 -37.04 -9.64 65.30
N ALA A 6 -37.35 -8.34 65.12
CA ALA A 6 -38.32 -7.85 64.15
C ALA A 6 -37.70 -7.80 62.75
N LEU A 7 -38.35 -8.48 61.80
CA LEU A 7 -38.06 -8.33 60.37
C LEU A 7 -38.65 -7.02 59.80
N SER A 8 -37.82 -6.14 59.32
CA SER A 8 -38.21 -4.99 58.47
C SER A 8 -37.95 -5.34 57.02
N ALA A 9 -38.98 -5.61 56.27
CA ALA A 9 -38.95 -5.79 54.83
C ALA A 9 -38.91 -4.42 54.13
N SER A 10 -37.77 -4.00 53.59
CA SER A 10 -37.67 -2.85 52.68
C SER A 10 -37.74 -3.32 51.24
N LEU A 11 -38.83 -3.03 50.59
CA LEU A 11 -39.02 -3.15 49.15
C LEU A 11 -38.16 -2.05 48.48
N LEU A 12 -37.02 -2.41 47.95
CA LEU A 12 -36.29 -1.59 46.98
C LEU A 12 -36.74 -1.99 45.58
N ALA A 13 -37.61 -1.16 44.97
CA ALA A 13 -37.87 -1.15 43.57
C ALA A 13 -36.59 -0.61 42.87
N GLY A 14 -35.73 -1.52 42.42
CA GLY A 14 -34.60 -1.19 41.57
C GLY A 14 -35.11 -1.03 40.15
N CYS A 15 -35.20 0.20 39.64
CA CYS A 15 -35.22 0.46 38.20
C CYS A 15 -33.88 0.00 37.63
N GLY A 16 -33.83 -1.20 37.11
CA GLY A 16 -32.74 -1.66 36.27
C GLY A 16 -32.88 -1.01 34.89
N GLY A 17 -32.26 0.17 34.73
CA GLY A 17 -31.89 0.64 33.39
C GLY A 17 -30.82 -0.32 32.88
N GLY A 18 -31.19 -1.24 32.02
CA GLY A 18 -30.22 -2.00 31.24
C GLY A 18 -29.60 -1.04 30.25
N GLU A 19 -28.43 -0.49 30.60
CA GLU A 19 -27.47 -0.10 29.57
C GLU A 19 -27.10 -1.37 28.83
N GLY A 20 -27.74 -1.58 27.68
CA GLY A 20 -27.30 -2.53 26.68
C GLY A 20 -25.93 -2.05 26.22
N GLY A 21 -24.89 -2.56 26.82
CA GLY A 21 -23.56 -2.49 26.23
C GLY A 21 -23.66 -3.24 24.91
N SER A 22 -23.78 -2.51 23.80
CA SER A 22 -23.54 -3.12 22.49
C SER A 22 -22.09 -3.60 22.52
N ASP A 23 -21.91 -4.94 22.42
CA ASP A 23 -20.59 -5.50 22.25
C ASP A 23 -19.96 -4.79 21.04
N SER A 24 -18.88 -3.99 21.26
CA SER A 24 -18.20 -3.30 20.19
C SER A 24 -17.49 -4.33 19.33
N VAL A 25 -17.61 -4.19 18.00
CA VAL A 25 -16.83 -4.97 17.04
C VAL A 25 -15.46 -4.33 16.92
N THR A 26 -14.39 -5.10 17.05
CA THR A 26 -13.02 -4.64 16.80
C THR A 26 -12.53 -5.19 15.47
N LEU A 27 -12.10 -4.31 14.60
CA LEU A 27 -11.52 -4.61 13.28
C LEU A 27 -10.02 -4.41 13.33
N LYS A 28 -9.26 -5.34 12.78
CA LYS A 28 -7.79 -5.27 12.67
C LYS A 28 -7.38 -4.98 11.25
N ILE A 29 -6.54 -3.96 11.07
CA ILE A 29 -5.92 -3.65 9.79
C ILE A 29 -4.41 -3.68 9.93
N GLY A 30 -3.71 -4.35 8.99
CA GLY A 30 -2.26 -4.45 8.96
C GLY A 30 -1.68 -3.91 7.67
N ASP A 31 -0.47 -3.35 7.78
CA ASP A 31 0.35 -2.91 6.65
C ASP A 31 1.84 -3.20 6.88
N ASN A 32 2.66 -2.96 5.84
CA ASN A 32 4.12 -3.21 5.86
C ASN A 32 4.96 -1.93 5.87
N TRP A 33 4.33 -0.77 6.00
CA TRP A 33 5.02 0.52 5.90
C TRP A 33 5.19 1.16 7.28
N GLY A 34 6.27 1.97 7.43
CA GLY A 34 6.45 2.81 8.61
C GLY A 34 5.29 3.80 8.77
N ALA A 35 4.91 4.10 10.01
CA ALA A 35 3.76 4.96 10.35
C ALA A 35 3.81 6.37 9.73
N THR A 36 4.96 6.81 9.20
CA THR A 36 5.11 8.09 8.50
C THR A 36 4.82 8.01 7.00
N HIS A 37 4.66 6.81 6.44
CA HIS A 37 4.23 6.65 5.05
C HIS A 37 2.80 7.19 4.89
N PRO A 38 2.47 8.00 3.87
CA PRO A 38 1.15 8.64 3.74
C PRO A 38 -0.03 7.68 3.88
N MET A 39 0.07 6.50 3.28
CA MET A 39 -0.99 5.50 3.39
C MET A 39 -1.13 4.93 4.80
N ALA A 40 -0.01 4.66 5.50
CA ALA A 40 -0.02 4.20 6.89
C ALA A 40 -0.51 5.31 7.83
N ALA A 41 -0.03 6.54 7.68
CA ALA A 41 -0.47 7.69 8.47
C ALA A 41 -1.98 7.98 8.31
N ALA A 42 -2.52 7.82 7.10
CA ALA A 42 -3.94 8.01 6.83
C ALA A 42 -4.83 6.93 7.48
N LEU A 43 -4.30 5.72 7.77
CA LEU A 43 -5.04 4.75 8.59
C LEU A 43 -5.29 5.27 10.00
N ASP A 44 -4.32 5.95 10.61
CA ASP A 44 -4.43 6.50 11.96
C ASP A 44 -5.21 7.82 12.01
N THR A 45 -5.11 8.65 10.97
CA THR A 45 -5.67 10.01 10.98
C THR A 45 -7.04 10.10 10.31
N VAL A 46 -7.41 9.15 9.44
CA VAL A 46 -8.67 9.15 8.70
C VAL A 46 -9.46 7.85 8.94
N PHE A 47 -8.92 6.69 8.55
CA PHE A 47 -9.66 5.42 8.56
C PHE A 47 -10.22 5.09 9.96
N LYS A 48 -9.33 4.99 10.93
CA LYS A 48 -9.71 4.66 12.30
C LYS A 48 -10.62 5.71 12.94
N PRO A 49 -10.29 7.02 12.95
CA PRO A 49 -11.15 8.02 13.58
C PRO A 49 -12.53 8.11 12.92
N GLN A 50 -12.60 8.09 11.60
CA GLN A 50 -13.88 8.18 10.88
C GLN A 50 -14.82 7.02 11.22
N ILE A 51 -14.31 5.78 11.24
CA ILE A 51 -15.10 4.61 11.60
C ILE A 51 -15.56 4.68 13.06
N GLU A 52 -14.64 4.97 13.98
CA GLU A 52 -14.97 5.01 15.41
C GLU A 52 -15.96 6.12 15.75
N GLU A 53 -15.81 7.32 15.16
CA GLU A 53 -16.70 8.46 15.37
C GLU A 53 -18.08 8.24 14.74
N GLN A 54 -18.15 7.85 13.48
CA GLN A 54 -19.40 7.70 12.76
C GLN A 54 -20.25 6.51 13.26
N THR A 55 -19.60 5.49 13.84
CA THR A 55 -20.31 4.37 14.48
C THR A 55 -20.65 4.62 15.95
N GLY A 56 -20.32 5.81 16.50
CA GLY A 56 -20.51 6.12 17.91
C GLY A 56 -19.70 5.20 18.84
N GLY A 57 -18.59 4.64 18.36
CA GLY A 57 -17.73 3.70 19.08
C GLY A 57 -18.23 2.25 19.09
N ALA A 58 -19.28 1.92 18.34
CA ALA A 58 -19.75 0.55 18.18
C ALA A 58 -18.78 -0.31 17.36
N VAL A 59 -17.99 0.31 16.47
CA VAL A 59 -16.89 -0.34 15.77
C VAL A 59 -15.57 0.33 16.22
N LYS A 60 -14.58 -0.50 16.58
CA LYS A 60 -13.23 -0.09 16.95
C LYS A 60 -12.25 -0.56 15.88
N VAL A 61 -11.17 0.19 15.67
CA VAL A 61 -10.12 -0.16 14.71
C VAL A 61 -8.77 -0.25 15.43
N GLU A 62 -8.09 -1.36 15.25
CA GLU A 62 -6.70 -1.56 15.66
C GLU A 62 -5.81 -1.56 14.43
N VAL A 63 -4.85 -0.64 14.36
CA VAL A 63 -3.92 -0.49 13.24
C VAL A 63 -2.57 -1.10 13.62
N TYR A 64 -1.98 -1.87 12.72
CA TYR A 64 -0.71 -2.59 12.91
C TYR A 64 0.22 -2.29 11.74
N HIS A 65 1.19 -1.39 11.96
CA HIS A 65 2.21 -0.99 10.99
C HIS A 65 3.44 -1.89 10.97
N ASP A 66 4.38 -1.60 10.07
CA ASP A 66 5.71 -2.22 9.98
C ASP A 66 5.72 -3.75 9.91
N GLY A 67 4.69 -4.34 9.30
CA GLY A 67 4.62 -5.79 9.15
C GLY A 67 4.39 -6.55 10.47
N LEU A 68 3.84 -5.90 11.51
CA LEU A 68 3.56 -6.55 12.80
C LEU A 68 2.62 -7.75 12.68
N LEU A 69 1.75 -7.78 11.67
CA LEU A 69 0.86 -8.92 11.37
C LEU A 69 1.40 -9.85 10.27
N GLY A 70 2.58 -9.58 9.74
CA GLY A 70 3.22 -10.33 8.66
C GLY A 70 3.65 -9.45 7.49
N ASP A 71 4.39 -10.02 6.54
CA ASP A 71 4.72 -9.35 5.28
C ASP A 71 3.51 -9.27 4.33
N GLU A 72 3.65 -8.61 3.17
CA GLU A 72 2.54 -8.45 2.22
C GLU A 72 1.92 -9.77 1.79
N ALA A 73 2.72 -10.82 1.62
CA ALA A 73 2.21 -12.14 1.24
C ALA A 73 1.40 -12.77 2.39
N ALA A 74 1.88 -12.63 3.63
CA ALA A 74 1.18 -13.10 4.82
C ALA A 74 -0.10 -12.30 5.08
N LEU A 75 -0.07 -10.97 4.90
CA LEU A 75 -1.24 -10.10 5.01
C LEU A 75 -2.30 -10.43 3.96
N TRP A 76 -1.88 -10.67 2.70
CA TRP A 76 -2.79 -11.11 1.63
C TRP A 76 -3.48 -12.45 1.97
N GLN A 77 -2.73 -13.44 2.46
CA GLN A 77 -3.34 -14.69 2.90
C GLN A 77 -4.23 -14.48 4.14
N GLY A 78 -3.79 -13.66 5.09
CA GLY A 78 -4.52 -13.39 6.33
C GLY A 78 -5.87 -12.71 6.10
N VAL A 79 -5.97 -11.75 5.15
CA VAL A 79 -7.25 -11.13 4.82
C VAL A 79 -8.19 -12.09 4.08
N ARG A 80 -7.66 -13.04 3.32
CA ARG A 80 -8.47 -14.07 2.64
C ARG A 80 -9.03 -15.12 3.60
N ASP A 81 -8.22 -15.58 4.54
CA ASP A 81 -8.65 -16.60 5.51
C ASP A 81 -9.34 -16.03 6.77
N GLY A 82 -9.38 -14.69 6.91
CA GLY A 82 -10.04 -13.98 8.01
C GLY A 82 -9.23 -13.91 9.30
N SER A 83 -7.94 -14.23 9.29
CA SER A 83 -7.04 -13.99 10.44
C SER A 83 -6.68 -12.51 10.61
N VAL A 84 -6.80 -11.73 9.54
CA VAL A 84 -6.75 -10.27 9.51
C VAL A 84 -8.04 -9.75 8.89
N ASP A 85 -8.68 -8.75 9.49
CA ASP A 85 -9.96 -8.24 8.97
C ASP A 85 -9.76 -7.33 7.75
N PHE A 86 -8.69 -6.51 7.74
CA PHE A 86 -8.32 -5.61 6.64
C PHE A 86 -6.81 -5.58 6.47
N THR A 87 -6.36 -5.29 5.26
CA THR A 87 -4.95 -5.08 4.97
C THR A 87 -4.73 -3.92 4.01
N VAL A 88 -3.54 -3.31 4.11
CA VAL A 88 -2.98 -2.48 3.05
C VAL A 88 -1.82 -3.26 2.43
N VAL A 89 -1.89 -3.51 1.14
CA VAL A 89 -0.86 -4.22 0.37
C VAL A 89 -0.73 -3.61 -1.02
N GLY A 90 0.39 -3.85 -1.67
CA GLY A 90 0.55 -3.57 -3.10
C GLY A 90 0.02 -4.72 -3.96
N THR A 91 0.88 -5.35 -4.74
CA THR A 91 0.49 -6.35 -5.73
C THR A 91 0.90 -7.81 -5.40
N PRO A 92 0.80 -8.31 -4.14
CA PRO A 92 1.21 -9.68 -3.80
C PRO A 92 0.38 -10.75 -4.50
N MET A 93 -0.84 -10.42 -4.96
CA MET A 93 -1.75 -11.31 -5.68
C MET A 93 -1.51 -11.35 -7.19
N ASN A 94 -0.49 -10.70 -7.72
CA ASN A 94 -0.27 -10.55 -9.17
C ASN A 94 -0.19 -11.87 -9.94
N GLN A 95 0.27 -12.95 -9.32
CA GLN A 95 0.33 -14.27 -9.94
C GLN A 95 -1.05 -14.94 -10.05
N GLU A 96 -1.96 -14.65 -9.11
CA GLU A 96 -3.32 -15.17 -9.10
C GLU A 96 -4.28 -14.28 -9.92
N PHE A 97 -3.99 -12.98 -9.97
CA PHE A 97 -4.77 -11.95 -10.66
C PHE A 97 -3.82 -10.96 -11.38
N PRO A 98 -3.32 -11.32 -12.57
CA PRO A 98 -2.33 -10.50 -13.29
C PRO A 98 -2.77 -9.07 -13.63
N MET A 99 -4.08 -8.79 -13.61
CA MET A 99 -4.59 -7.42 -13.86
C MET A 99 -4.09 -6.41 -12.81
N MET A 100 -3.68 -6.86 -11.60
CA MET A 100 -3.02 -5.99 -10.62
C MET A 100 -1.73 -5.35 -11.13
N LEU A 101 -1.04 -6.00 -12.08
CA LEU A 101 0.19 -5.47 -12.67
C LEU A 101 0.00 -4.14 -13.41
N ILE A 102 -1.24 -3.76 -13.74
CA ILE A 102 -1.50 -2.50 -14.43
C ILE A 102 -1.13 -1.27 -13.57
N SER A 103 -1.24 -1.36 -12.24
CA SER A 103 -0.82 -0.29 -11.35
C SER A 103 0.69 -0.04 -11.40
N ASP A 104 1.47 -1.10 -11.66
CA ASP A 104 2.93 -1.05 -11.75
C ASP A 104 3.43 -0.91 -13.20
N TRP A 105 2.54 -0.60 -14.18
CA TRP A 105 2.94 -0.49 -15.58
C TRP A 105 3.90 0.68 -15.81
N PRO A 106 5.11 0.45 -16.38
CA PRO A 106 6.13 1.49 -16.46
C PRO A 106 5.74 2.63 -17.39
N PHE A 107 6.02 3.85 -16.94
CA PHE A 107 5.82 5.10 -17.71
C PHE A 107 4.39 5.34 -18.22
N LEU A 108 3.39 4.70 -17.56
CA LEU A 108 1.98 4.78 -17.95
C LEU A 108 1.34 6.13 -17.58
N TYR A 109 1.75 6.69 -16.44
CA TYR A 109 1.14 7.93 -15.93
C TYR A 109 1.95 9.15 -16.37
N ARG A 110 1.23 10.24 -16.71
CA ARG A 110 1.82 11.53 -17.09
C ARG A 110 2.48 12.23 -15.91
N ASP A 111 1.80 12.21 -14.77
CA ASP A 111 2.17 12.82 -13.50
C ASP A 111 1.38 12.17 -12.36
N LEU A 112 1.59 12.65 -11.12
CA LEU A 112 0.93 12.10 -9.93
C LEU A 112 -0.56 12.43 -9.87
N ASP A 113 -0.99 13.59 -10.38
CA ASP A 113 -2.41 13.95 -10.46
C ASP A 113 -3.16 13.03 -11.42
N HIS A 114 -2.55 12.70 -12.56
CA HIS A 114 -3.08 11.70 -13.47
C HIS A 114 -3.22 10.34 -12.80
N ALA A 115 -2.20 9.86 -12.11
CA ALA A 115 -2.25 8.59 -11.37
C ALA A 115 -3.36 8.60 -10.29
N LYS A 116 -3.47 9.69 -9.52
CA LYS A 116 -4.57 9.90 -8.56
C LYS A 116 -5.93 9.80 -9.25
N ASN A 117 -6.14 10.53 -10.36
CA ASN A 117 -7.42 10.52 -11.08
C ASN A 117 -7.78 9.13 -11.64
N VAL A 118 -6.79 8.37 -12.10
CA VAL A 118 -6.97 6.97 -12.54
C VAL A 118 -7.45 6.10 -11.37
N TRP A 119 -6.75 6.18 -10.23
CA TRP A 119 -6.96 5.25 -9.11
C TRP A 119 -8.02 5.70 -8.10
N THR A 120 -8.61 6.87 -8.30
CA THR A 120 -9.83 7.31 -7.59
C THR A 120 -11.07 7.38 -8.52
N GLY A 121 -10.95 6.93 -9.77
CA GLY A 121 -11.96 7.02 -10.81
C GLY A 121 -12.44 5.68 -11.37
N GLU A 122 -13.05 5.72 -12.55
CA GLU A 122 -13.71 4.57 -13.19
C GLU A 122 -12.77 3.40 -13.48
N VAL A 123 -11.48 3.63 -13.71
CA VAL A 123 -10.49 2.57 -13.92
C VAL A 123 -10.32 1.74 -12.65
N ALA A 124 -10.19 2.40 -11.50
CA ALA A 124 -10.11 1.73 -10.21
C ALA A 124 -11.37 0.90 -9.92
N ASP A 125 -12.56 1.42 -10.26
CA ASP A 125 -13.83 0.70 -10.10
C ASP A 125 -13.87 -0.56 -10.99
N GLU A 126 -13.40 -0.48 -12.25
CA GLU A 126 -13.35 -1.62 -13.18
C GLU A 126 -12.41 -2.73 -12.67
N VAL A 127 -11.19 -2.35 -12.27
CA VAL A 127 -10.21 -3.33 -11.75
C VAL A 127 -10.69 -3.93 -10.44
N SER A 128 -11.27 -3.12 -9.54
CA SER A 128 -11.86 -3.59 -8.27
C SER A 128 -13.02 -4.55 -8.50
N ALA A 129 -13.87 -4.30 -9.48
CA ALA A 129 -14.98 -5.21 -9.81
C ALA A 129 -14.45 -6.57 -10.29
N ALA A 130 -13.46 -6.58 -11.19
CA ALA A 130 -12.83 -7.81 -11.67
C ALA A 130 -12.10 -8.56 -10.54
N PHE A 131 -11.43 -7.83 -9.63
CA PHE A 131 -10.81 -8.39 -8.44
C PHE A 131 -11.83 -9.06 -7.52
N ASN A 132 -12.94 -8.37 -7.21
CA ASN A 132 -13.99 -8.86 -6.33
C ASN A 132 -14.74 -10.07 -6.91
N GLU A 133 -14.81 -10.19 -8.24
CA GLU A 133 -15.33 -11.39 -8.92
C GLU A 133 -14.37 -12.57 -8.77
N LYS A 134 -13.06 -12.32 -8.91
CA LYS A 134 -12.01 -13.34 -8.78
C LYS A 134 -11.87 -13.88 -7.37
N PHE A 135 -11.98 -13.00 -6.37
CA PHE A 135 -11.79 -13.31 -4.95
C PHE A 135 -13.06 -12.98 -4.14
N PRO A 136 -14.07 -13.87 -4.16
CA PRO A 136 -15.37 -13.60 -3.53
C PRO A 136 -15.29 -13.49 -1.99
N GLU A 137 -14.21 -13.94 -1.37
CA GLU A 137 -13.97 -13.87 0.09
C GLU A 137 -13.54 -12.51 0.60
N VAL A 138 -13.07 -11.62 -0.30
CA VAL A 138 -12.57 -10.29 0.05
C VAL A 138 -13.25 -9.20 -0.79
N GLU A 139 -13.06 -7.94 -0.40
CA GLU A 139 -13.55 -6.76 -1.09
C GLU A 139 -12.41 -5.75 -1.24
N MET A 140 -12.13 -5.31 -2.48
CA MET A 140 -11.28 -4.17 -2.76
C MET A 140 -12.04 -2.89 -2.39
N LEU A 141 -11.52 -2.10 -1.46
CA LEU A 141 -12.19 -0.93 -0.90
C LEU A 141 -11.67 0.39 -1.45
N SER A 142 -10.36 0.50 -1.66
CA SER A 142 -9.76 1.72 -2.23
C SER A 142 -8.34 1.48 -2.73
N TRP A 143 -7.86 2.46 -3.53
CA TRP A 143 -6.53 2.52 -4.16
C TRP A 143 -5.83 3.80 -3.73
N GLY A 144 -4.87 3.67 -2.83
CA GLY A 144 -4.02 4.78 -2.40
C GLY A 144 -2.64 4.78 -3.08
N PRO A 145 -1.80 5.78 -2.84
CA PRO A 145 -0.44 5.81 -3.37
C PRO A 145 0.49 4.88 -2.60
N ASN A 146 1.35 4.17 -3.34
CA ASN A 146 2.61 3.72 -2.78
C ASN A 146 3.66 4.81 -3.02
N SER A 147 4.06 5.00 -4.28
CA SER A 147 5.00 6.06 -4.65
C SER A 147 5.31 6.08 -6.15
N ALA A 148 5.82 7.21 -6.66
CA ALA A 148 6.61 7.22 -7.89
C ALA A 148 7.99 6.61 -7.60
N ARG A 149 8.28 5.47 -8.21
CA ARG A 149 9.44 4.65 -7.87
C ARG A 149 10.72 5.19 -8.47
N THR A 150 11.77 5.14 -7.67
CA THR A 150 13.14 5.55 -7.97
C THR A 150 14.09 4.41 -7.63
N PHE A 151 15.33 4.48 -8.09
CA PHE A 151 16.34 3.52 -7.67
C PHE A 151 17.31 4.16 -6.69
N THR A 152 17.66 3.45 -5.61
CA THR A 152 18.80 3.81 -4.77
C THR A 152 19.90 2.77 -4.90
N SER A 153 21.16 3.17 -4.66
CA SER A 153 22.30 2.24 -4.68
C SER A 153 23.46 2.76 -3.82
N ASN A 154 24.31 1.84 -3.36
CA ASN A 154 25.61 2.11 -2.76
C ASN A 154 26.74 2.29 -3.78
N LYS A 155 26.47 2.00 -5.06
CA LYS A 155 27.35 2.26 -6.20
C LYS A 155 26.84 3.46 -6.99
N PRO A 156 27.69 4.18 -7.75
CA PRO A 156 27.24 5.28 -8.60
C PRO A 156 26.07 4.85 -9.47
N LEU A 157 25.00 5.66 -9.47
CA LEU A 157 23.79 5.43 -10.25
C LEU A 157 23.27 6.79 -10.72
N THR A 158 23.64 7.17 -11.94
CA THR A 158 23.39 8.50 -12.51
C THR A 158 22.84 8.44 -13.94
N CYS A 159 22.86 7.27 -14.56
CA CYS A 159 22.34 7.02 -15.89
C CYS A 159 21.93 5.55 -16.04
N VAL A 160 21.26 5.24 -17.15
CA VAL A 160 20.75 3.89 -17.43
C VAL A 160 21.88 2.84 -17.56
N ASP A 161 23.08 3.23 -17.99
CA ASP A 161 24.18 2.26 -18.14
C ASP A 161 24.82 1.86 -16.81
N ASP A 162 24.61 2.64 -15.75
CA ASP A 162 25.15 2.35 -14.42
C ASP A 162 24.48 1.12 -13.74
N PHE A 163 23.34 0.66 -14.23
CA PHE A 163 22.67 -0.53 -13.70
C PHE A 163 23.47 -1.81 -13.95
N ALA A 164 24.23 -1.87 -15.05
CA ALA A 164 24.91 -3.08 -15.48
C ALA A 164 25.83 -3.67 -14.39
N GLY A 165 25.57 -4.93 -14.04
CA GLY A 165 26.35 -5.68 -13.05
C GLY A 165 26.08 -5.29 -11.58
N GLN A 166 25.14 -4.41 -11.30
CA GLN A 166 24.65 -4.18 -9.95
C GLN A 166 23.62 -5.24 -9.53
N LYS A 167 23.36 -5.36 -8.25
CA LYS A 167 22.39 -6.26 -7.67
C LYS A 167 21.32 -5.45 -6.93
N PHE A 168 20.08 -5.52 -7.40
CA PHE A 168 18.96 -4.79 -6.81
C PHE A 168 17.99 -5.72 -6.08
N ARG A 169 17.50 -5.27 -4.93
CA ARG A 169 16.33 -5.88 -4.33
C ARG A 169 15.07 -5.48 -5.11
N MET A 170 14.22 -6.47 -5.38
CA MET A 170 12.89 -6.27 -5.96
C MET A 170 11.80 -6.90 -5.10
N PRO A 171 10.58 -6.38 -5.13
CA PRO A 171 9.42 -7.13 -4.67
C PRO A 171 9.19 -8.35 -5.56
N ASN A 172 8.34 -9.29 -5.15
CA ASN A 172 7.95 -10.43 -5.96
C ASN A 172 6.93 -10.01 -7.06
N ASN A 173 7.42 -9.24 -8.01
CA ASN A 173 6.63 -8.68 -9.10
C ASN A 173 7.42 -8.77 -10.41
N PRO A 174 6.87 -9.41 -11.47
CA PRO A 174 7.59 -9.67 -12.71
C PRO A 174 7.98 -8.40 -13.46
N ILE A 175 7.21 -7.29 -13.33
CA ILE A 175 7.55 -6.01 -13.94
C ILE A 175 8.84 -5.46 -13.35
N HIS A 176 8.94 -5.37 -12.03
CA HIS A 176 10.11 -4.83 -11.34
C HIS A 176 11.35 -5.70 -11.59
N ILE A 177 11.19 -7.03 -11.56
CA ILE A 177 12.27 -7.98 -11.85
C ILE A 177 12.76 -7.79 -13.29
N GLY A 178 11.85 -7.82 -14.26
CA GLY A 178 12.18 -7.70 -15.67
C GLY A 178 12.87 -6.37 -16.01
N ILE A 179 12.39 -5.25 -15.44
CA ILE A 179 13.03 -3.93 -15.64
C ILE A 179 14.50 -3.97 -15.28
N VAL A 180 14.89 -4.43 -14.11
CA VAL A 180 16.31 -4.42 -13.70
C VAL A 180 17.14 -5.42 -14.48
N GLU A 181 16.57 -6.56 -14.87
CA GLU A 181 17.25 -7.56 -15.71
C GLU A 181 17.49 -7.02 -17.13
N ASP A 182 16.51 -6.34 -17.73
CA ASP A 182 16.66 -5.68 -19.03
C ASP A 182 17.69 -4.52 -18.99
N LEU A 183 17.87 -3.88 -17.83
CA LEU A 183 18.90 -2.87 -17.60
C LEU A 183 20.30 -3.48 -17.36
N GLY A 184 20.44 -4.82 -17.34
CA GLY A 184 21.70 -5.53 -17.16
C GLY A 184 22.11 -5.71 -15.70
N ALA A 185 21.23 -5.48 -14.76
CA ALA A 185 21.40 -5.77 -13.34
C ALA A 185 20.88 -7.17 -12.99
N SER A 186 21.02 -7.57 -11.73
CA SER A 186 20.41 -8.80 -11.20
C SER A 186 19.38 -8.47 -10.12
N ALA A 187 18.20 -9.11 -10.21
CA ALA A 187 17.14 -8.99 -9.22
C ALA A 187 17.34 -9.98 -8.06
N GLN A 188 17.04 -9.52 -6.84
CA GLN A 188 16.94 -10.37 -5.65
C GLN A 188 15.58 -10.09 -4.99
N VAL A 189 14.73 -11.11 -4.90
CA VAL A 189 13.44 -10.98 -4.22
C VAL A 189 13.65 -11.09 -2.72
N ILE A 190 13.39 -10.00 -2.00
CA ILE A 190 13.53 -9.88 -0.55
C ILE A 190 12.30 -9.10 -0.03
N SER A 191 11.75 -9.48 1.13
CA SER A 191 10.63 -8.75 1.76
C SER A 191 11.03 -7.32 2.14
N LEU A 192 10.05 -6.40 2.24
CA LEU A 192 10.34 -5.00 2.61
C LEU A 192 10.96 -4.92 4.01
N GLY A 193 10.47 -5.70 4.97
CA GLY A 193 10.97 -5.70 6.34
C GLY A 193 12.42 -6.19 6.49
N GLU A 194 12.94 -6.97 5.52
CA GLU A 194 14.33 -7.44 5.53
C GLU A 194 15.27 -6.51 4.73
N LEU A 195 14.70 -5.53 4.02
CA LEU A 195 15.45 -4.75 3.03
C LEU A 195 16.52 -3.86 3.66
N PHE A 196 16.24 -3.17 4.77
CA PHE A 196 17.22 -2.31 5.44
C PHE A 196 18.50 -3.10 5.75
N THR A 197 18.37 -4.27 6.37
CA THR A 197 19.52 -5.13 6.69
C THR A 197 20.24 -5.64 5.44
N ALA A 198 19.51 -5.95 4.37
CA ALA A 198 20.11 -6.39 3.11
C ALA A 198 20.93 -5.29 2.42
N LEU A 199 20.47 -4.03 2.51
CA LEU A 199 21.20 -2.85 2.03
C LEU A 199 22.42 -2.53 2.91
N GLU A 200 22.27 -2.54 4.23
CA GLU A 200 23.32 -2.27 5.21
C GLU A 200 24.47 -3.28 5.10
N THR A 201 24.16 -4.56 4.96
CA THR A 201 25.16 -5.63 4.85
C THR A 201 25.75 -5.78 3.44
N GLY A 202 25.21 -5.05 2.44
CA GLY A 202 25.65 -5.18 1.05
C GLY A 202 25.23 -6.51 0.40
N THR A 203 24.22 -7.18 0.91
CA THR A 203 23.60 -8.36 0.27
C THR A 203 23.08 -7.97 -1.11
N VAL A 204 22.52 -6.78 -1.23
CA VAL A 204 22.18 -6.10 -2.47
C VAL A 204 22.87 -4.74 -2.53
N ASP A 205 23.13 -4.23 -3.74
CA ASP A 205 23.73 -2.91 -3.95
C ASP A 205 22.70 -1.79 -3.78
N GLY A 206 21.45 -2.07 -4.15
CA GLY A 206 20.40 -1.07 -4.19
C GLY A 206 18.99 -1.69 -4.18
N GLN A 207 18.01 -0.81 -4.36
CA GLN A 207 16.60 -1.17 -4.33
C GLN A 207 15.78 -0.22 -5.22
N ASP A 208 14.51 -0.56 -5.42
CA ASP A 208 13.49 0.18 -6.16
C ASP A 208 12.31 0.48 -5.22
N ASN A 209 12.17 1.74 -4.84
CA ASN A 209 11.02 2.32 -4.14
C ASN A 209 11.00 3.84 -4.36
N GLY A 210 9.88 4.50 -4.06
CA GLY A 210 9.82 5.96 -4.10
C GLY A 210 10.48 6.63 -2.90
N MET A 211 10.73 7.94 -3.04
CA MET A 211 11.40 8.74 -2.01
C MET A 211 10.68 8.68 -0.65
N VAL A 212 9.36 8.71 -0.65
CA VAL A 212 8.56 8.59 0.58
C VAL A 212 8.85 7.28 1.34
N THR A 213 8.98 6.17 0.64
CA THR A 213 9.34 4.88 1.24
C THR A 213 10.80 4.87 1.69
N VAL A 214 11.71 5.49 0.90
CA VAL A 214 13.13 5.63 1.29
C VAL A 214 13.23 6.36 2.63
N VAL A 215 12.48 7.44 2.83
CA VAL A 215 12.46 8.21 4.09
C VAL A 215 11.78 7.43 5.21
N ALA A 216 10.58 6.89 4.97
CA ALA A 216 9.81 6.17 5.99
C ALA A 216 10.53 4.92 6.52
N GLN A 217 11.34 4.26 5.68
CA GLN A 217 12.12 3.06 6.03
C GLN A 217 13.61 3.38 6.33
N SER A 218 13.97 4.65 6.39
CA SER A 218 15.34 5.13 6.68
C SER A 218 16.42 4.60 5.73
N PHE A 219 16.07 4.26 4.48
CA PHE A 219 17.05 3.73 3.51
C PHE A 219 18.13 4.74 3.14
N GLN A 220 17.87 6.06 3.26
CA GLN A 220 18.86 7.11 3.08
C GLN A 220 20.06 7.00 4.05
N GLU A 221 19.93 6.26 5.16
CA GLU A 221 21.04 6.03 6.09
C GLU A 221 22.05 5.00 5.58
N VAL A 222 21.61 4.10 4.70
CA VAL A 222 22.37 2.94 4.19
C VAL A 222 22.56 2.97 2.67
N GLN A 223 22.12 4.03 1.96
CA GLN A 223 22.26 4.21 0.52
C GLN A 223 22.97 5.53 0.20
N LYS A 224 23.70 5.60 -0.91
CA LYS A 224 24.55 6.75 -1.26
C LYS A 224 24.10 7.52 -2.49
N TYR A 225 23.37 6.85 -3.38
CA TYR A 225 22.91 7.42 -4.65
C TYR A 225 21.41 7.14 -4.79
N LEU A 226 20.68 8.12 -5.31
CA LEU A 226 19.30 7.99 -5.73
C LEU A 226 19.18 8.47 -7.17
N TYR A 227 18.69 7.62 -8.05
CA TYR A 227 18.36 7.97 -9.43
C TYR A 227 16.86 8.11 -9.56
N GLU A 228 16.39 9.35 -9.67
CA GLU A 228 14.98 9.71 -9.73
C GLU A 228 14.43 9.41 -11.13
N THR A 229 14.03 8.18 -11.33
CA THR A 229 13.53 7.67 -12.60
C THR A 229 12.03 7.85 -12.78
N ASN A 230 11.25 7.83 -11.68
CA ASN A 230 9.79 7.89 -11.68
C ASN A 230 9.16 6.97 -12.73
N HIS A 231 9.76 5.78 -12.88
CA HIS A 231 9.42 4.84 -13.95
C HIS A 231 8.12 4.07 -13.71
N ILE A 232 7.66 3.98 -12.47
CA ILE A 232 6.39 3.38 -12.05
C ILE A 232 5.76 4.31 -11.01
N VAL A 233 4.44 4.52 -11.06
CA VAL A 233 3.66 5.11 -9.96
C VAL A 233 2.81 3.99 -9.38
N ALA A 234 3.36 3.32 -8.36
CA ALA A 234 2.74 2.18 -7.72
C ALA A 234 1.62 2.59 -6.75
N THR A 235 0.67 1.68 -6.55
CA THR A 235 -0.46 1.83 -5.61
C THR A 235 -0.37 0.90 -4.42
N LEU A 236 -1.18 1.20 -3.41
CA LEU A 236 -1.48 0.38 -2.24
C LEU A 236 -2.99 0.25 -2.10
N GLU A 237 -3.46 -0.96 -1.90
CA GLU A 237 -4.88 -1.26 -1.85
C GLU A 237 -5.32 -1.53 -0.41
N ILE A 238 -6.45 -0.92 0.00
CA ILE A 238 -7.18 -1.35 1.20
C ILE A 238 -8.11 -2.47 0.78
N ILE A 239 -7.89 -3.66 1.34
CA ILE A 239 -8.67 -4.85 1.09
C ILE A 239 -9.30 -5.33 2.41
N GLY A 240 -10.59 -5.63 2.39
CA GLY A 240 -11.33 -6.12 3.55
C GLY A 240 -11.80 -7.56 3.38
N ASN A 241 -11.81 -8.33 4.46
CA ASN A 241 -12.43 -9.65 4.52
C ASN A 241 -13.94 -9.51 4.59
N LYS A 242 -14.70 -10.24 3.75
CA LYS A 242 -16.16 -10.14 3.71
C LYS A 242 -16.85 -10.71 4.93
N ASP A 243 -16.28 -11.73 5.57
CA ASP A 243 -16.82 -12.26 6.82
C ASP A 243 -16.65 -11.25 7.96
N ALA A 244 -15.54 -10.50 7.99
CA ALA A 244 -15.35 -9.38 8.93
C ALA A 244 -16.39 -8.28 8.67
N MET A 245 -16.57 -7.88 7.41
CA MET A 245 -17.61 -6.91 7.02
C MET A 245 -19.02 -7.38 7.38
N SER A 246 -19.32 -8.67 7.24
CA SER A 246 -20.65 -9.23 7.54
C SER A 246 -21.06 -9.17 9.03
N LYS A 247 -20.10 -8.95 9.94
CA LYS A 247 -20.37 -8.73 11.38
C LYS A 247 -20.94 -7.33 11.65
N LEU A 248 -20.86 -6.43 10.68
CA LEU A 248 -21.30 -5.04 10.74
C LEU A 248 -22.72 -4.90 10.16
N THR A 249 -23.46 -3.89 10.65
CA THR A 249 -24.70 -3.49 9.98
C THR A 249 -24.41 -2.91 8.60
N GLU A 250 -25.42 -2.84 7.72
CA GLU A 250 -25.27 -2.24 6.37
C GLU A 250 -24.76 -0.79 6.45
N GLU A 251 -25.25 -0.01 7.42
CA GLU A 251 -24.80 1.36 7.66
C GLU A 251 -23.30 1.41 8.08
N GLN A 252 -22.89 0.54 9.00
CA GLN A 252 -21.50 0.43 9.44
C GLN A 252 -20.57 -0.04 8.31
N GLN A 253 -21.02 -0.99 7.48
CA GLN A 253 -20.27 -1.41 6.29
C GLN A 253 -20.05 -0.24 5.32
N GLN A 254 -21.09 0.60 5.12
CA GLN A 254 -20.95 1.78 4.26
C GLN A 254 -19.97 2.80 4.85
N ILE A 255 -20.00 3.03 6.17
CA ILE A 255 -19.02 3.88 6.87
C ILE A 255 -17.60 3.37 6.65
N VAL A 256 -17.36 2.05 6.71
CA VAL A 256 -16.03 1.47 6.46
C VAL A 256 -15.58 1.69 5.01
N ARG A 257 -16.47 1.51 4.03
CA ARG A 257 -16.15 1.78 2.61
C ARG A 257 -15.83 3.26 2.36
N ASP A 258 -16.62 4.15 2.95
CA ASP A 258 -16.41 5.60 2.82
C ASP A 258 -15.11 6.04 3.51
N ALA A 259 -14.78 5.45 4.67
CA ALA A 259 -13.53 5.68 5.36
C ALA A 259 -12.32 5.18 4.54
N ALA A 260 -12.41 4.03 3.90
CA ALA A 260 -11.34 3.51 3.05
C ALA A 260 -11.07 4.44 1.85
N LYS A 261 -12.11 4.94 1.20
CA LYS A 261 -11.97 5.92 0.11
C LYS A 261 -11.35 7.23 0.59
N ALA A 262 -11.86 7.79 1.69
CA ALA A 262 -11.32 9.02 2.26
C ALA A 262 -9.85 8.86 2.68
N THR A 263 -9.47 7.68 3.18
CA THR A 263 -8.08 7.35 3.52
C THR A 263 -7.17 7.40 2.31
N ALA A 264 -7.58 6.78 1.21
CA ALA A 264 -6.81 6.79 -0.03
C ALA A 264 -6.70 8.20 -0.62
N GLU A 265 -7.78 8.99 -0.63
CA GLU A 265 -7.78 10.38 -1.09
C GLU A 265 -6.81 11.24 -0.27
N GLN A 266 -6.87 11.17 1.06
CA GLN A 266 -5.95 11.88 1.95
C GLN A 266 -4.50 11.45 1.72
N ALA A 267 -4.26 10.13 1.60
CA ALA A 267 -2.93 9.61 1.34
C ALA A 267 -2.35 10.12 0.00
N TRP A 268 -3.16 10.24 -1.06
CA TRP A 268 -2.73 10.85 -2.32
C TRP A 268 -2.34 12.32 -2.15
N GLU A 269 -3.12 13.10 -1.40
CA GLU A 269 -2.83 14.51 -1.13
C GLU A 269 -1.53 14.67 -0.34
N ASP A 270 -1.38 13.91 0.74
CA ASP A 270 -0.20 13.94 1.58
C ASP A 270 1.05 13.49 0.82
N TYR A 271 0.94 12.44 -0.01
CA TYR A 271 2.04 11.97 -0.83
C TYR A 271 2.49 13.02 -1.85
N ILE A 272 1.57 13.60 -2.61
CA ILE A 272 1.90 14.64 -3.59
C ILE A 272 2.58 15.84 -2.90
N ALA A 273 2.10 16.23 -1.72
CA ALA A 273 2.68 17.31 -0.94
C ALA A 273 4.06 16.99 -0.34
N SER A 274 4.39 15.71 -0.12
CA SER A 274 5.65 15.31 0.54
C SER A 274 6.85 15.21 -0.41
N VAL A 275 6.65 15.10 -1.72
CA VAL A 275 7.68 14.75 -2.71
C VAL A 275 8.95 15.61 -2.61
N ASP A 276 8.80 16.94 -2.50
CA ASP A 276 9.94 17.85 -2.41
C ASP A 276 10.62 17.76 -1.03
N THR A 277 9.85 17.61 0.04
CA THR A 277 10.38 17.46 1.41
C THR A 277 11.13 16.14 1.57
N ASP A 278 10.63 15.06 0.98
CA ASP A 278 11.32 13.76 1.00
C ASP A 278 12.65 13.83 0.26
N ARG A 279 12.70 14.51 -0.89
CA ARG A 279 13.93 14.76 -1.63
C ARG A 279 14.94 15.55 -0.78
N GLU A 280 14.51 16.66 -0.17
CA GLU A 280 15.36 17.47 0.70
C GLU A 280 15.90 16.66 1.89
N THR A 281 15.07 15.79 2.47
CA THR A 281 15.46 14.89 3.57
C THR A 281 16.55 13.91 3.13
N ILE A 282 16.39 13.31 1.95
CA ILE A 282 17.33 12.35 1.37
C ILE A 282 18.69 13.07 1.06
N GLU A 283 18.64 14.26 0.45
CA GLU A 283 19.83 15.04 0.16
C GLU A 283 20.54 15.51 1.44
N ALA A 284 19.78 15.92 2.47
CA ALA A 284 20.35 16.30 3.77
C ALA A 284 21.05 15.14 4.50
N ALA A 285 20.61 13.90 4.24
CA ALA A 285 21.32 12.70 4.72
C ALA A 285 22.61 12.39 3.97
N GLY A 286 22.94 13.17 2.92
CA GLY A 286 24.18 13.03 2.15
C GLY A 286 24.07 12.09 0.94
N VAL A 287 22.86 11.69 0.56
CA VAL A 287 22.61 10.91 -0.67
C VAL A 287 22.73 11.82 -1.89
N THR A 288 23.44 11.36 -2.91
CA THR A 288 23.53 12.07 -4.19
C THR A 288 22.28 11.76 -5.02
N VAL A 289 21.42 12.76 -5.20
CA VAL A 289 20.20 12.63 -6.01
C VAL A 289 20.50 13.07 -7.45
N THR A 290 20.14 12.24 -8.42
CA THR A 290 20.24 12.52 -9.86
C THR A 290 18.86 12.37 -10.50
N GLN A 291 18.38 13.42 -11.14
CA GLN A 291 17.13 13.37 -11.91
C GLN A 291 17.38 12.74 -13.29
N MET A 292 16.45 11.88 -13.71
CA MET A 292 16.49 11.29 -15.05
C MET A 292 16.21 12.36 -16.11
N THR A 293 17.06 12.43 -17.11
CA THR A 293 16.84 13.28 -18.29
C THR A 293 15.87 12.60 -19.27
N GLU A 294 15.24 13.37 -20.15
CA GLU A 294 14.39 12.82 -21.21
C GLU A 294 15.14 11.83 -22.13
N ALA A 295 16.42 12.07 -22.38
CA ALA A 295 17.25 11.17 -23.18
C ALA A 295 17.48 9.82 -22.46
N GLU A 296 17.73 9.84 -21.16
CA GLU A 296 17.88 8.61 -20.35
C GLU A 296 16.50 7.91 -20.17
N ARG A 297 15.40 8.67 -20.06
CA ARG A 297 14.05 8.11 -20.04
C ARG A 297 13.75 7.34 -21.33
N ALA A 298 14.02 7.94 -22.49
CA ALA A 298 13.83 7.27 -23.78
C ALA A 298 14.69 6.00 -23.89
N LYS A 299 15.95 6.06 -23.44
CA LYS A 299 16.87 4.92 -23.41
C LYS A 299 16.38 3.81 -22.46
N MET A 300 15.85 4.16 -21.30
CA MET A 300 15.28 3.18 -20.36
C MET A 300 14.07 2.49 -20.97
N ILE A 301 13.15 3.25 -21.57
CA ILE A 301 11.97 2.70 -22.26
C ILE A 301 12.39 1.73 -23.38
N GLU A 302 13.41 2.08 -24.17
CA GLU A 302 13.95 1.20 -25.22
C GLU A 302 14.51 -0.11 -24.63
N LYS A 303 15.28 -0.02 -23.54
CA LYS A 303 15.90 -1.19 -22.92
C LYS A 303 14.91 -2.16 -22.30
N ILE A 304 13.82 -1.66 -21.68
CA ILE A 304 12.81 -2.50 -21.00
C ILE A 304 11.73 -3.05 -21.96
N GLN A 305 11.88 -2.83 -23.28
CA GLN A 305 10.92 -3.39 -24.28
C GLN A 305 10.75 -4.91 -24.21
N PRO A 306 11.78 -5.73 -23.93
CA PRO A 306 11.58 -7.17 -23.80
C PRO A 306 10.54 -7.52 -22.73
N THR A 307 10.67 -6.94 -21.52
CA THR A 307 9.71 -7.12 -20.42
C THR A 307 8.30 -6.63 -20.81
N LEU A 308 8.18 -5.44 -21.41
CA LEU A 308 6.88 -4.90 -21.83
C LEU A 308 6.20 -5.78 -22.89
N ASN A 309 6.95 -6.29 -23.87
CA ASN A 309 6.40 -7.16 -24.91
C ASN A 309 5.95 -8.50 -24.35
N GLU A 310 6.68 -9.08 -23.40
CA GLU A 310 6.30 -10.30 -22.71
C GLU A 310 4.99 -10.11 -21.91
N LEU A 311 4.89 -9.02 -21.16
CA LEU A 311 3.69 -8.67 -20.39
C LEU A 311 2.47 -8.45 -21.29
N LEU A 312 2.62 -7.73 -22.40
CA LEU A 312 1.55 -7.55 -23.38
C LEU A 312 1.12 -8.85 -24.02
N ALA A 313 2.07 -9.74 -24.35
CA ALA A 313 1.76 -11.05 -24.95
C ALA A 313 1.05 -12.00 -23.96
N ALA A 314 1.32 -11.86 -22.67
CA ALA A 314 0.74 -12.68 -21.61
C ALA A 314 -0.64 -12.20 -21.12
N ASN A 315 -1.02 -10.94 -21.42
CA ASN A 315 -2.17 -10.26 -20.81
C ASN A 315 -3.06 -9.58 -21.86
N ASP A 316 -4.02 -10.30 -22.42
CA ASP A 316 -4.95 -9.80 -23.46
C ASP A 316 -5.77 -8.57 -23.00
N TRP A 317 -5.97 -8.38 -21.70
CA TRP A 317 -6.67 -7.24 -21.13
C TRP A 317 -5.82 -5.94 -21.16
N ALA A 318 -4.49 -6.04 -21.18
CA ALA A 318 -3.61 -4.90 -20.95
C ALA A 318 -3.74 -3.78 -21.99
N PRO A 319 -3.79 -4.03 -23.32
CA PRO A 319 -3.89 -2.94 -24.29
C PRO A 319 -5.13 -2.06 -24.10
N ALA A 320 -6.29 -2.67 -23.84
CA ALA A 320 -7.54 -1.92 -23.67
C ALA A 320 -7.55 -1.09 -22.37
N LEU A 321 -6.95 -1.64 -21.30
CA LEU A 321 -6.89 -0.94 -20.02
C LEU A 321 -5.85 0.20 -20.04
N ILE A 322 -4.72 0.02 -20.73
CA ILE A 322 -3.72 1.06 -20.97
C ILE A 322 -4.36 2.25 -21.72
N GLU A 323 -5.10 1.98 -22.82
CA GLU A 323 -5.80 3.03 -23.57
C GLU A 323 -6.79 3.81 -22.70
N LYS A 324 -7.54 3.12 -21.84
CA LYS A 324 -8.44 3.79 -20.88
C LYS A 324 -7.70 4.67 -19.89
N ILE A 325 -6.60 4.18 -19.34
CA ILE A 325 -5.77 4.95 -18.40
C ILE A 325 -5.21 6.19 -19.07
N GLU A 326 -4.64 6.08 -20.27
CA GLU A 326 -4.10 7.22 -21.03
C GLU A 326 -5.17 8.28 -21.35
N ALA A 327 -6.43 7.87 -21.49
CA ALA A 327 -7.55 8.78 -21.78
C ALA A 327 -8.07 9.58 -20.57
N VAL A 328 -7.74 9.17 -19.34
CA VAL A 328 -8.12 9.90 -18.11
C VAL A 328 -7.47 11.29 -18.11
N GLN A 329 -8.25 12.34 -17.73
CA GLN A 329 -7.79 13.73 -17.74
C GLN A 329 -7.21 14.15 -16.37
#